data_7c69e1b5373c19707e012492a72fae54
#
_entry.id   7c69e1b5373c19707e012492a72fae54
#
_cell.length_a   1.000
_cell.length_b   1.000
_cell.length_c   1.000
_cell.angle_alpha   90.00
_cell.angle_beta   90.00
_cell.angle_gamma   90.00
#
_symmetry.space_group_name_H-M   'P 1'
#
loop_
_entity.id
_entity.type
_entity.pdbx_description
1 polymer ?
#
loop_
_entity_poly.entity_id
_entity_poly.type
_entity_poly.pdbx_seq_one_letter_code
_entity_poly.pdbx_strand_id
1 'polypeptide(L)'
;ALPIYEDALNRAYVFAMKKHGAQLRTSGDPYYSHPVEVAGILTKFKLDSVSIIAGLLHDTVEDTDTTVEEVRELFGDQVAQIVDGLTKLAKIEQKSANNKQAENFRKLLLAMSEDIRVLLIKLADRLHNMRTLHFCAPEKRARIARETLDIYAPLAERIGMQEVKSELEEIAFAELHKEAHDSIVARLNFLREKDSNLVPKIIEQLQKDMEENGIKAVVSGREKTPYSIWRKMQQKNASFEQLSDIKIGRASCRER
;
A
#
# COMPACT_ATOMS: atom_id res chain seq x y z
N ALA A 1 -19.92 -15.86 -1.21
CA ALA A 1 -19.31 -16.34 0.04
C ALA A 1 -20.22 -17.40 0.66
N LEU A 2 -19.66 -18.48 1.20
CA LEU A 2 -20.45 -19.48 1.91
C LEU A 2 -20.91 -18.88 3.25
N PRO A 3 -22.15 -19.15 3.73
CA PRO A 3 -22.72 -18.58 4.96
C PRO A 3 -21.80 -18.68 6.20
N ILE A 4 -21.00 -19.75 6.29
CA ILE A 4 -20.05 -19.99 7.40
C ILE A 4 -18.97 -18.90 7.51
N TYR A 5 -18.54 -18.33 6.38
CA TYR A 5 -17.53 -17.27 6.37
C TYR A 5 -18.12 -15.91 6.72
N GLU A 6 -19.38 -15.68 6.37
CA GLU A 6 -20.11 -14.46 6.70
C GLU A 6 -20.29 -14.32 8.21
N ASP A 7 -20.66 -15.40 8.89
CA ASP A 7 -20.78 -15.43 10.36
C ASP A 7 -19.42 -15.21 11.06
N ALA A 8 -18.34 -15.76 10.53
CA ALA A 8 -17.00 -15.59 11.11
C ALA A 8 -16.50 -14.14 10.95
N LEU A 9 -16.73 -13.50 9.80
CA LEU A 9 -16.42 -12.10 9.55
C LEU A 9 -17.23 -11.17 10.46
N ASN A 10 -18.52 -11.41 10.60
CA ASN A 10 -19.38 -10.63 11.49
C ASN A 10 -18.95 -10.76 12.95
N ARG A 11 -18.60 -11.98 13.41
CA ARG A 11 -18.06 -12.17 14.76
C ARG A 11 -16.76 -11.42 14.98
N ALA A 12 -15.82 -11.43 14.01
CA ALA A 12 -14.56 -10.71 14.09
C ALA A 12 -14.77 -9.20 14.14
N TYR A 13 -15.68 -8.67 13.30
CA TYR A 13 -16.06 -7.26 13.32
C TYR A 13 -16.64 -6.84 14.68
N VAL A 14 -17.63 -7.60 15.20
CA VAL A 14 -18.26 -7.30 16.50
C VAL A 14 -17.25 -7.42 17.64
N PHE A 15 -16.33 -8.39 17.57
CA PHE A 15 -15.27 -8.57 18.56
C PHE A 15 -14.32 -7.36 18.57
N ALA A 16 -13.78 -6.98 17.40
CA ALA A 16 -12.89 -5.82 17.27
C ALA A 16 -13.59 -4.52 17.75
N MET A 17 -14.82 -4.31 17.35
CA MET A 17 -15.63 -3.15 17.78
C MET A 17 -15.78 -3.09 19.32
N LYS A 18 -16.09 -4.22 19.97
CA LYS A 18 -16.25 -4.29 21.42
C LYS A 18 -14.92 -4.08 22.15
N LYS A 19 -13.83 -4.67 21.66
CA LYS A 19 -12.51 -4.58 22.30
C LYS A 19 -11.92 -3.18 22.19
N HIS A 20 -12.06 -2.50 21.06
CA HIS A 20 -11.65 -1.09 20.92
C HIS A 20 -12.60 -0.12 21.64
N GLY A 21 -13.86 -0.51 21.86
CA GLY A 21 -14.81 0.25 22.69
C GLY A 21 -14.90 1.72 22.30
N ALA A 22 -14.58 2.62 23.27
CA ALA A 22 -14.63 4.06 23.11
C ALA A 22 -13.30 4.68 22.59
N GLN A 23 -12.32 3.88 22.18
CA GLN A 23 -11.08 4.41 21.59
C GLN A 23 -11.37 5.23 20.33
N LEU A 24 -10.66 6.36 20.20
CA LEU A 24 -10.77 7.25 19.03
C LEU A 24 -9.44 7.34 18.31
N ARG A 25 -9.49 7.50 16.99
CA ARG A 25 -8.36 7.86 16.16
C ARG A 25 -7.99 9.34 16.31
N THR A 26 -6.83 9.71 15.77
CA THR A 26 -6.40 11.13 15.70
C THR A 26 -7.38 11.99 14.88
N SER A 27 -8.15 11.39 13.97
CA SER A 27 -9.23 12.05 13.21
C SER A 27 -10.47 12.36 14.04
N GLY A 28 -10.62 11.73 15.22
CA GLY A 28 -11.84 11.77 16.05
C GLY A 28 -12.83 10.65 15.74
N ASP A 29 -12.58 9.85 14.71
CA ASP A 29 -13.42 8.70 14.36
C ASP A 29 -13.25 7.56 15.38
N PRO A 30 -14.28 6.70 15.58
CA PRO A 30 -14.13 5.48 16.35
C PRO A 30 -12.99 4.60 15.81
N TYR A 31 -12.16 4.05 16.71
CA TYR A 31 -10.95 3.29 16.32
C TYR A 31 -11.27 2.11 15.40
N TYR A 32 -12.38 1.40 15.64
CA TYR A 32 -12.78 0.23 14.85
C TYR A 32 -13.02 0.53 13.36
N SER A 33 -13.17 1.79 12.96
CA SER A 33 -13.28 2.17 11.54
C SER A 33 -12.02 1.79 10.75
N HIS A 34 -10.85 1.85 11.39
CA HIS A 34 -9.58 1.52 10.77
C HIS A 34 -9.47 0.03 10.37
N PRO A 35 -9.65 -0.96 11.27
CA PRO A 35 -9.66 -2.36 10.88
C PRO A 35 -10.67 -2.70 9.77
N VAL A 36 -11.82 -2.03 9.75
CA VAL A 36 -12.82 -2.21 8.69
C VAL A 36 -12.28 -1.73 7.33
N GLU A 37 -11.66 -0.56 7.28
CA GLU A 37 -11.05 -0.04 6.05
C GLU A 37 -9.87 -0.93 5.59
N VAL A 38 -9.04 -1.41 6.53
CA VAL A 38 -7.97 -2.39 6.22
C VAL A 38 -8.56 -3.66 5.61
N ALA A 39 -9.62 -4.23 6.20
CA ALA A 39 -10.31 -5.38 5.66
C ALA A 39 -10.90 -5.11 4.26
N GLY A 40 -11.42 -3.92 4.01
CA GLY A 40 -11.88 -3.45 2.70
C GLY A 40 -10.75 -3.43 1.66
N ILE A 41 -9.54 -2.99 2.04
CA ILE A 41 -8.35 -3.03 1.16
C ILE A 41 -7.95 -4.48 0.85
N LEU A 42 -7.93 -5.36 1.87
CA LEU A 42 -7.60 -6.78 1.69
C LEU A 42 -8.59 -7.50 0.77
N THR A 43 -9.87 -7.12 0.82
CA THR A 43 -10.90 -7.62 -0.10
C THR A 43 -10.59 -7.25 -1.56
N LYS A 44 -10.09 -6.02 -1.82
CA LYS A 44 -9.64 -5.60 -3.16
C LYS A 44 -8.42 -6.40 -3.63
N PHE A 45 -7.58 -6.85 -2.71
CA PHE A 45 -6.46 -7.75 -3.00
C PHE A 45 -6.91 -9.20 -3.25
N LYS A 46 -8.21 -9.50 -3.10
CA LYS A 46 -8.82 -10.83 -3.28
C LYS A 46 -8.21 -11.89 -2.36
N LEU A 47 -7.89 -11.51 -1.14
CA LEU A 47 -7.38 -12.43 -0.12
C LEU A 47 -8.50 -13.31 0.44
N ASP A 48 -8.08 -14.40 1.09
CA ASP A 48 -8.98 -15.35 1.74
C ASP A 48 -9.67 -14.76 2.99
N SER A 49 -10.70 -15.43 3.47
CA SER A 49 -11.47 -15.01 4.65
C SER A 49 -10.61 -14.95 5.92
N VAL A 50 -9.62 -15.84 6.05
CA VAL A 50 -8.69 -15.87 7.20
C VAL A 50 -7.88 -14.58 7.25
N SER A 51 -7.37 -14.13 6.10
CA SER A 51 -6.64 -12.86 5.99
C SER A 51 -7.51 -11.64 6.30
N ILE A 52 -8.77 -11.65 5.86
CA ILE A 52 -9.70 -10.53 6.13
C ILE A 52 -10.06 -10.50 7.61
N ILE A 53 -10.33 -11.66 8.24
CA ILE A 53 -10.57 -11.77 9.68
C ILE A 53 -9.34 -11.30 10.47
N ALA A 54 -8.14 -11.74 10.10
CA ALA A 54 -6.90 -11.28 10.73
C ALA A 54 -6.71 -9.76 10.55
N GLY A 55 -7.09 -9.20 9.40
CA GLY A 55 -7.09 -7.76 9.16
C GLY A 55 -8.08 -6.99 10.04
N LEU A 56 -9.25 -7.56 10.36
CA LEU A 56 -10.19 -6.98 11.32
C LEU A 56 -9.66 -7.00 12.77
N LEU A 57 -8.81 -7.98 13.09
CA LEU A 57 -8.30 -8.22 14.44
C LEU A 57 -6.85 -7.73 14.66
N HIS A 58 -6.19 -7.17 13.64
CA HIS A 58 -4.74 -6.97 13.62
C HIS A 58 -4.22 -6.11 14.78
N ASP A 59 -4.96 -5.11 15.22
CA ASP A 59 -4.59 -4.20 16.31
C ASP A 59 -5.16 -4.63 17.67
N THR A 60 -6.06 -5.62 17.74
CA THR A 60 -6.75 -5.95 18.99
C THR A 60 -5.78 -6.44 20.07
N VAL A 61 -4.76 -7.23 19.70
CA VAL A 61 -3.74 -7.74 20.63
C VAL A 61 -2.73 -6.66 21.04
N GLU A 62 -2.50 -5.66 20.18
CA GLU A 62 -1.57 -4.56 20.45
C GLU A 62 -2.20 -3.46 21.30
N ASP A 63 -3.43 -3.08 20.98
CA ASP A 63 -4.08 -1.87 21.49
C ASP A 63 -5.16 -2.13 22.55
N THR A 64 -5.43 -3.40 22.89
CA THR A 64 -6.44 -3.79 23.90
C THR A 64 -5.92 -4.87 24.86
N ASP A 65 -6.77 -5.36 25.74
CA ASP A 65 -6.50 -6.47 26.67
C ASP A 65 -6.59 -7.88 26.01
N THR A 66 -6.81 -7.95 24.71
CA THR A 66 -6.95 -9.21 23.96
C THR A 66 -5.63 -9.98 23.92
N THR A 67 -5.68 -11.28 24.17
CA THR A 67 -4.51 -12.16 24.02
C THR A 67 -4.56 -12.95 22.70
N VAL A 68 -3.39 -13.42 22.25
CA VAL A 68 -3.30 -14.30 21.07
C VAL A 68 -4.07 -15.61 21.30
N GLU A 69 -4.09 -16.09 22.56
CA GLU A 69 -4.84 -17.29 22.97
C GLU A 69 -6.34 -17.08 22.84
N GLU A 70 -6.86 -15.93 23.24
CA GLU A 70 -8.28 -15.58 23.06
C GLU A 70 -8.66 -15.54 21.57
N VAL A 71 -7.80 -14.96 20.73
CA VAL A 71 -7.99 -14.98 19.28
C VAL A 71 -7.98 -16.41 18.73
N ARG A 72 -7.09 -17.27 19.22
CA ARG A 72 -7.01 -18.69 18.80
C ARG A 72 -8.28 -19.47 19.15
N GLU A 73 -8.79 -19.30 20.35
CA GLU A 73 -10.02 -19.98 20.80
C GLU A 73 -11.25 -19.55 19.99
N LEU A 74 -11.35 -18.26 19.66
CA LEU A 74 -12.54 -17.70 19.00
C LEU A 74 -12.49 -17.80 17.46
N PHE A 75 -11.30 -17.70 16.85
CA PHE A 75 -11.12 -17.56 15.40
C PHE A 75 -10.19 -18.60 14.77
N GLY A 76 -9.57 -19.47 15.59
CA GLY A 76 -8.74 -20.58 15.15
C GLY A 76 -7.26 -20.23 14.99
N ASP A 77 -6.45 -21.29 14.84
CA ASP A 77 -4.98 -21.20 14.84
C ASP A 77 -4.41 -20.33 13.73
N GLN A 78 -4.95 -20.39 12.51
CA GLN A 78 -4.45 -19.64 11.37
C GLN A 78 -4.59 -18.13 11.58
N VAL A 79 -5.74 -17.67 12.07
CA VAL A 79 -5.97 -16.26 12.39
C VAL A 79 -5.03 -15.81 13.50
N ALA A 80 -4.92 -16.61 14.58
CA ALA A 80 -4.05 -16.30 15.72
C ALA A 80 -2.57 -16.21 15.33
N GLN A 81 -2.07 -17.08 14.45
CA GLN A 81 -0.70 -17.02 13.94
C GLN A 81 -0.42 -15.74 13.15
N ILE A 82 -1.36 -15.32 12.29
CA ILE A 82 -1.21 -14.08 11.52
C ILE A 82 -1.22 -12.86 12.45
N VAL A 83 -2.16 -12.80 13.41
CA VAL A 83 -2.25 -11.69 14.37
C VAL A 83 -1.01 -11.63 15.28
N ASP A 84 -0.49 -12.76 15.74
CA ASP A 84 0.76 -12.83 16.49
C ASP A 84 1.96 -12.31 15.67
N GLY A 85 2.03 -12.70 14.38
CA GLY A 85 3.03 -12.19 13.44
C GLY A 85 2.97 -10.66 13.29
N LEU A 86 1.76 -10.09 13.16
CA LEU A 86 1.55 -8.63 13.07
C LEU A 86 1.97 -7.93 14.36
N THR A 87 1.60 -8.45 15.53
CA THR A 87 2.00 -7.92 16.85
C THR A 87 3.52 -7.95 17.03
N LYS A 88 4.20 -9.01 16.60
CA LYS A 88 5.67 -9.10 16.62
C LYS A 88 6.31 -8.05 15.74
N LEU A 89 5.77 -7.81 14.54
CA LEU A 89 6.24 -6.76 13.64
C LEU A 89 6.11 -5.37 14.26
N ALA A 90 4.96 -5.04 14.84
CA ALA A 90 4.72 -3.77 15.49
C ALA A 90 5.72 -3.50 16.62
N LYS A 91 6.03 -4.51 17.44
CA LYS A 91 7.08 -4.42 18.49
C LYS A 91 8.48 -4.16 17.93
N ILE A 92 8.80 -4.69 16.74
CA ILE A 92 10.07 -4.44 16.06
C ILE A 92 10.10 -2.99 15.55
N GLU A 93 9.04 -2.50 14.96
CA GLU A 93 8.91 -1.11 14.49
C GLU A 93 9.08 -0.10 15.61
N GLN A 94 8.41 -0.30 16.75
CA GLN A 94 8.50 0.58 17.92
C GLN A 94 9.92 0.65 18.51
N LYS A 95 10.65 -0.47 18.57
CA LYS A 95 12.03 -0.51 19.07
C LYS A 95 13.03 0.11 18.11
N SER A 96 12.68 0.24 16.86
CA SER A 96 13.56 0.65 15.76
C SER A 96 13.68 2.15 15.57
N ALA A 97 12.92 2.96 16.30
CA ALA A 97 12.92 4.42 16.16
C ALA A 97 14.32 5.09 16.33
N ASN A 98 15.31 4.36 16.84
CA ASN A 98 16.59 4.95 17.23
C ASN A 98 17.85 4.45 16.50
N ASN A 99 17.84 3.38 15.65
CA ASN A 99 19.04 3.05 14.85
C ASN A 99 18.85 1.91 13.83
N LYS A 100 19.51 2.07 12.64
CA LYS A 100 19.81 1.03 11.65
C LYS A 100 18.63 0.52 10.80
N GLN A 101 18.23 1.33 9.87
CA GLN A 101 17.21 1.05 8.85
C GLN A 101 17.39 -0.31 8.14
N ALA A 102 18.62 -0.70 7.81
CA ALA A 102 18.92 -1.97 7.16
C ALA A 102 18.69 -3.21 8.08
N GLU A 103 19.00 -3.10 9.38
CA GLU A 103 18.79 -4.20 10.33
C GLU A 103 17.30 -4.38 10.63
N ASN A 104 16.55 -3.29 10.68
CA ASN A 104 15.11 -3.29 10.87
C ASN A 104 14.40 -3.89 9.65
N PHE A 105 14.82 -3.51 8.45
CA PHE A 105 14.33 -4.11 7.20
C PHE A 105 14.58 -5.62 7.17
N ARG A 106 15.77 -6.08 7.58
CA ARG A 106 16.07 -7.52 7.67
C ARG A 106 15.21 -8.25 8.69
N LYS A 107 15.00 -7.67 9.89
CA LYS A 107 14.12 -8.23 10.92
C LYS A 107 12.67 -8.28 10.46
N LEU A 108 12.22 -7.24 9.78
CA LEU A 108 10.90 -7.17 9.16
C LEU A 108 10.73 -8.29 8.12
N LEU A 109 11.71 -8.48 7.22
CA LEU A 109 11.69 -9.57 6.24
C LEU A 109 11.69 -10.95 6.90
N LEU A 110 12.44 -11.17 7.97
CA LEU A 110 12.48 -12.45 8.67
C LEU A 110 11.14 -12.73 9.38
N ALA A 111 10.54 -11.75 10.04
CA ALA A 111 9.24 -11.93 10.69
C ALA A 111 8.10 -12.19 9.68
N MET A 112 8.24 -11.68 8.43
CA MET A 112 7.30 -11.92 7.33
C MET A 112 7.56 -13.23 6.57
N SER A 113 8.70 -13.91 6.81
CA SER A 113 9.06 -15.13 6.07
C SER A 113 8.21 -16.35 6.43
N GLU A 114 7.51 -16.32 7.56
CA GLU A 114 6.65 -17.42 8.02
C GLU A 114 5.30 -17.46 7.30
N ASP A 115 4.69 -16.27 7.05
CA ASP A 115 3.43 -16.16 6.31
C ASP A 115 3.35 -14.83 5.55
N ILE A 116 3.25 -14.90 4.23
CA ILE A 116 3.14 -13.72 3.36
C ILE A 116 1.90 -12.86 3.66
N ARG A 117 0.86 -13.44 4.25
CA ARG A 117 -0.38 -12.72 4.60
C ARG A 117 -0.12 -11.64 5.65
N VAL A 118 0.84 -11.86 6.56
CA VAL A 118 1.29 -10.84 7.53
C VAL A 118 1.78 -9.58 6.81
N LEU A 119 2.60 -9.74 5.76
CA LEU A 119 3.05 -8.62 4.95
C LEU A 119 1.91 -7.92 4.21
N LEU A 120 0.99 -8.69 3.63
CA LEU A 120 -0.13 -8.13 2.86
C LEU A 120 -1.06 -7.31 3.76
N ILE A 121 -1.34 -7.79 4.97
CA ILE A 121 -2.13 -7.05 5.97
C ILE A 121 -1.38 -5.80 6.42
N LYS A 122 -0.08 -5.90 6.69
CA LYS A 122 0.73 -4.74 7.09
C LYS A 122 0.83 -3.67 6.01
N LEU A 123 0.87 -4.06 4.73
CA LEU A 123 0.80 -3.12 3.60
C LEU A 123 -0.57 -2.45 3.49
N ALA A 124 -1.66 -3.19 3.74
CA ALA A 124 -3.02 -2.63 3.76
C ALA A 124 -3.20 -1.64 4.93
N ASP A 125 -2.71 -1.99 6.12
CA ASP A 125 -2.64 -1.11 7.29
C ASP A 125 -1.86 0.18 6.97
N ARG A 126 -0.62 0.04 6.46
CA ARG A 126 0.21 1.19 6.07
C ARG A 126 -0.50 2.06 5.03
N LEU A 127 -1.13 1.47 4.03
CA LEU A 127 -1.85 2.21 2.99
C LEU A 127 -3.01 3.01 3.58
N HIS A 128 -3.82 2.42 4.48
CA HIS A 128 -4.88 3.16 5.15
C HIS A 128 -4.33 4.28 6.04
N ASN A 129 -3.26 4.01 6.80
CA ASN A 129 -2.59 5.03 7.62
C ASN A 129 -2.02 6.18 6.77
N MET A 130 -1.51 5.91 5.58
CA MET A 130 -1.07 6.96 4.65
C MET A 130 -2.24 7.78 4.11
N ARG A 131 -3.37 7.19 3.77
CA ARG A 131 -4.59 7.91 3.34
C ARG A 131 -5.12 8.87 4.40
N THR A 132 -4.94 8.52 5.67
CA THR A 132 -5.37 9.33 6.83
C THR A 132 -4.24 10.14 7.48
N LEU A 133 -3.08 10.23 6.82
CA LEU A 133 -1.88 10.85 7.38
C LEU A 133 -2.07 12.33 7.74
N HIS A 134 -2.91 13.03 7.01
CA HIS A 134 -3.20 14.46 7.20
C HIS A 134 -3.80 14.82 8.57
N PHE A 135 -4.35 13.85 9.31
CA PHE A 135 -4.81 14.04 10.69
C PHE A 135 -3.67 14.02 11.72
N CYS A 136 -2.48 13.60 11.35
CA CYS A 136 -1.34 13.52 12.27
C CYS A 136 -0.59 14.86 12.36
N ALA A 137 0.14 15.07 13.48
CA ALA A 137 1.05 16.21 13.63
C ALA A 137 2.16 16.19 12.55
N PRO A 138 2.65 17.38 12.09
CA PRO A 138 3.61 17.49 10.97
C PRO A 138 4.85 16.61 11.12
N GLU A 139 5.45 16.58 12.32
CA GLU A 139 6.68 15.80 12.58
C GLU A 139 6.43 14.30 12.45
N LYS A 140 5.27 13.83 12.91
CA LYS A 140 4.83 12.44 12.79
C LYS A 140 4.55 12.09 11.32
N ARG A 141 3.92 12.99 10.56
CA ARG A 141 3.65 12.82 9.13
C ARG A 141 4.94 12.61 8.33
N ALA A 142 5.90 13.52 8.51
CA ALA A 142 7.19 13.45 7.81
C ALA A 142 7.95 12.15 8.12
N ARG A 143 7.93 11.69 9.38
CA ARG A 143 8.56 10.43 9.78
C ARG A 143 7.89 9.23 9.12
N ILE A 144 6.55 9.14 9.17
CA ILE A 144 5.79 8.04 8.58
C ILE A 144 5.97 8.02 7.06
N ALA A 145 5.92 9.18 6.39
CA ALA A 145 6.10 9.29 4.96
C ALA A 145 7.51 8.82 4.53
N ARG A 146 8.56 9.18 5.26
CA ARG A 146 9.92 8.73 4.99
C ARG A 146 10.06 7.22 5.15
N GLU A 147 9.59 6.67 6.26
CA GLU A 147 9.58 5.23 6.51
C GLU A 147 8.82 4.47 5.40
N THR A 148 7.72 5.04 4.91
CA THR A 148 6.93 4.47 3.83
C THR A 148 7.72 4.40 2.52
N LEU A 149 8.46 5.46 2.14
CA LEU A 149 9.32 5.45 0.94
C LEU A 149 10.52 4.52 1.07
N ASP A 150 11.08 4.42 2.27
CA ASP A 150 12.32 3.68 2.50
C ASP A 150 12.08 2.17 2.67
N ILE A 151 10.91 1.77 3.17
CA ILE A 151 10.62 0.38 3.55
C ILE A 151 9.40 -0.17 2.80
N TYR A 152 8.23 0.43 2.95
CA TYR A 152 6.97 -0.17 2.52
C TYR A 152 6.75 -0.13 1.01
N ALA A 153 7.09 0.97 0.34
CA ALA A 153 6.99 1.07 -1.11
C ALA A 153 7.93 0.08 -1.83
N PRO A 154 9.22 -0.09 -1.44
CA PRO A 154 10.08 -1.14 -1.97
C PRO A 154 9.58 -2.56 -1.68
N LEU A 155 8.96 -2.82 -0.52
CA LEU A 155 8.35 -4.11 -0.22
C LEU A 155 7.17 -4.42 -1.15
N ALA A 156 6.25 -3.46 -1.32
CA ALA A 156 5.13 -3.59 -2.25
C ALA A 156 5.61 -3.86 -3.68
N GLU A 157 6.71 -3.20 -4.12
CA GLU A 157 7.31 -3.45 -5.43
C GLU A 157 7.81 -4.89 -5.58
N ARG A 158 8.51 -5.41 -4.57
CA ARG A 158 9.10 -6.77 -4.61
C ARG A 158 8.06 -7.88 -4.71
N ILE A 159 6.90 -7.70 -4.08
CA ILE A 159 5.79 -8.66 -4.16
C ILE A 159 4.83 -8.38 -5.34
N GLY A 160 5.17 -7.39 -6.20
CA GLY A 160 4.42 -7.10 -7.41
C GLY A 160 3.16 -6.25 -7.21
N MET A 161 2.92 -5.68 -6.02
CA MET A 161 1.78 -4.82 -5.71
C MET A 161 2.00 -3.38 -6.20
N GLN A 162 2.05 -3.20 -7.53
CA GLN A 162 2.42 -1.93 -8.16
C GLN A 162 1.44 -0.78 -7.86
N GLU A 163 0.14 -1.07 -7.69
CA GLU A 163 -0.86 -0.06 -7.34
C GLU A 163 -0.62 0.46 -5.93
N VAL A 164 -0.41 -0.44 -4.96
CA VAL A 164 -0.10 -0.08 -3.57
C VAL A 164 1.20 0.71 -3.50
N LYS A 165 2.26 0.24 -4.16
CA LYS A 165 3.53 0.97 -4.26
C LYS A 165 3.32 2.39 -4.76
N SER A 166 2.61 2.53 -5.89
CA SER A 166 2.43 3.84 -6.53
C SER A 166 1.64 4.81 -5.65
N GLU A 167 0.62 4.33 -4.94
CA GLU A 167 -0.18 5.14 -4.02
C GLU A 167 0.63 5.53 -2.77
N LEU A 168 1.40 4.60 -2.19
CA LEU A 168 2.29 4.89 -1.07
C LEU A 168 3.35 5.93 -1.43
N GLU A 169 4.00 5.78 -2.59
CA GLU A 169 4.99 6.72 -3.10
C GLU A 169 4.39 8.11 -3.32
N GLU A 170 3.19 8.20 -3.90
CA GLU A 170 2.52 9.46 -4.22
C GLU A 170 2.17 10.23 -2.95
N ILE A 171 1.52 9.59 -1.97
CA ILE A 171 1.15 10.24 -0.72
C ILE A 171 2.40 10.69 0.05
N ALA A 172 3.41 9.84 0.13
CA ALA A 172 4.64 10.15 0.83
C ALA A 172 5.44 11.28 0.14
N PHE A 173 5.46 11.31 -1.19
CA PHE A 173 6.10 12.36 -1.97
C PHE A 173 5.41 13.71 -1.78
N ALA A 174 4.07 13.74 -1.84
CA ALA A 174 3.29 14.94 -1.59
C ALA A 174 3.52 15.51 -0.19
N GLU A 175 3.72 14.65 0.83
CA GLU A 175 4.01 15.09 2.19
C GLU A 175 5.44 15.62 2.36
N LEU A 176 6.44 14.92 1.81
CA LEU A 176 7.85 15.24 2.04
C LEU A 176 8.40 16.35 1.13
N HIS A 177 7.87 16.47 -0.08
CA HIS A 177 8.39 17.37 -1.12
C HIS A 177 7.23 18.09 -1.84
N LYS A 178 6.37 18.75 -1.07
CA LYS A 178 5.14 19.36 -1.56
C LYS A 178 5.34 20.28 -2.77
N GLU A 179 6.31 21.19 -2.71
CA GLU A 179 6.58 22.13 -3.82
C GLU A 179 6.98 21.41 -5.11
N ALA A 180 7.84 20.39 -5.01
CA ALA A 180 8.25 19.60 -6.16
C ALA A 180 7.09 18.77 -6.72
N HIS A 181 6.30 18.17 -5.84
CA HIS A 181 5.09 17.43 -6.19
C HIS A 181 4.11 18.31 -6.96
N ASP A 182 3.71 19.45 -6.38
CA ASP A 182 2.72 20.36 -6.97
C ASP A 182 3.21 20.92 -8.31
N SER A 183 4.51 21.24 -8.44
CA SER A 183 5.11 21.69 -9.70
C SER A 183 5.04 20.61 -10.80
N ILE A 184 5.36 19.35 -10.47
CA ILE A 184 5.31 18.24 -11.43
C ILE A 184 3.87 17.94 -11.83
N VAL A 185 2.93 17.91 -10.88
CA VAL A 185 1.51 17.68 -11.14
C VAL A 185 0.94 18.76 -12.05
N ALA A 186 1.24 20.04 -11.79
CA ALA A 186 0.81 21.14 -12.65
C ALA A 186 1.30 20.99 -14.09
N ARG A 187 2.57 20.59 -14.28
CA ARG A 187 3.15 20.34 -15.61
C ARG A 187 2.53 19.14 -16.30
N LEU A 188 2.26 18.06 -15.59
CA LEU A 188 1.58 16.89 -16.13
C LEU A 188 0.16 17.25 -16.58
N ASN A 189 -0.58 18.01 -15.79
CA ASN A 189 -1.93 18.45 -16.14
C ASN A 189 -1.91 19.34 -17.40
N PHE A 190 -0.98 20.28 -17.50
CA PHE A 190 -0.80 21.09 -18.71
C PHE A 190 -0.50 20.24 -19.96
N LEU A 191 0.31 19.18 -19.82
CA LEU A 191 0.60 18.27 -20.92
C LEU A 191 -0.61 17.41 -21.31
N ARG A 192 -1.45 17.03 -20.33
CA ARG A 192 -2.71 16.31 -20.57
C ARG A 192 -3.73 17.16 -21.30
N GLU A 193 -3.87 18.44 -20.94
CA GLU A 193 -4.78 19.37 -21.62
C GLU A 193 -4.40 19.60 -23.09
N LYS A 194 -3.10 19.70 -23.37
CA LYS A 194 -2.60 19.86 -24.74
C LYS A 194 -2.76 18.63 -25.62
N ASP A 195 -2.70 17.43 -25.02
CA ASP A 195 -2.61 16.19 -25.81
C ASP A 195 -3.18 14.98 -25.01
N SER A 196 -4.46 15.08 -24.68
CA SER A 196 -5.19 14.08 -23.87
C SER A 196 -5.23 12.68 -24.51
N ASN A 197 -5.02 12.58 -25.82
CA ASN A 197 -5.15 11.35 -26.58
C ASN A 197 -3.80 10.73 -27.04
N LEU A 198 -2.67 11.26 -26.61
CA LEU A 198 -1.37 10.78 -27.11
C LEU A 198 -1.11 9.32 -26.73
N VAL A 199 -1.27 8.97 -25.46
CA VAL A 199 -1.02 7.59 -24.97
C VAL A 199 -1.98 6.58 -25.61
N PRO A 200 -3.31 6.82 -25.65
CA PRO A 200 -4.24 5.97 -26.40
C PRO A 200 -3.87 5.81 -27.88
N LYS A 201 -3.51 6.90 -28.59
CA LYS A 201 -3.11 6.84 -30.01
C LYS A 201 -1.84 6.01 -30.24
N ILE A 202 -0.85 6.13 -29.33
CA ILE A 202 0.37 5.33 -29.40
C ILE A 202 0.06 3.84 -29.18
N ILE A 203 -0.82 3.54 -28.21
CA ILE A 203 -1.25 2.15 -27.94
C ILE A 203 -1.95 1.58 -29.17
N GLU A 204 -2.89 2.30 -29.74
CA GLU A 204 -3.65 1.88 -30.91
C GLU A 204 -2.73 1.64 -32.12
N GLN A 205 -1.79 2.56 -32.39
CA GLN A 205 -0.84 2.41 -33.48
C GLN A 205 0.07 1.20 -33.29
N LEU A 206 0.64 1.03 -32.08
CA LEU A 206 1.50 -0.13 -31.78
C LEU A 206 0.72 -1.44 -31.85
N GLN A 207 -0.54 -1.47 -31.38
CA GLN A 207 -1.38 -2.66 -31.47
C GLN A 207 -1.60 -3.06 -32.94
N LYS A 208 -1.92 -2.06 -33.80
CA LYS A 208 -2.11 -2.25 -35.24
C LYS A 208 -0.83 -2.74 -35.92
N ASP A 209 0.31 -2.10 -35.64
CA ASP A 209 1.60 -2.48 -36.21
C ASP A 209 1.98 -3.95 -35.85
N MET A 210 1.66 -4.38 -34.62
CA MET A 210 1.86 -5.77 -34.17
C MET A 210 0.94 -6.74 -34.91
N GLU A 211 -0.33 -6.42 -35.04
CA GLU A 211 -1.30 -7.25 -35.77
C GLU A 211 -0.92 -7.41 -37.24
N GLU A 212 -0.51 -6.31 -37.92
CA GLU A 212 -0.04 -6.33 -39.30
C GLU A 212 1.22 -7.20 -39.52
N ASN A 213 2.07 -7.32 -38.49
CA ASN A 213 3.25 -8.17 -38.51
C ASN A 213 3.02 -9.59 -37.93
N GLY A 214 1.76 -9.97 -37.66
CA GLY A 214 1.39 -11.31 -37.18
C GLY A 214 1.78 -11.58 -35.72
N ILE A 215 2.11 -10.54 -34.95
CA ILE A 215 2.52 -10.66 -33.54
C ILE A 215 1.27 -10.57 -32.65
N LYS A 216 0.94 -11.67 -31.97
CA LYS A 216 -0.15 -11.71 -30.98
C LYS A 216 0.32 -11.14 -29.64
N ALA A 217 0.13 -9.85 -29.41
CA ALA A 217 0.49 -9.18 -28.19
C ALA A 217 -0.59 -8.21 -27.73
N VAL A 218 -0.66 -7.94 -26.43
CA VAL A 218 -1.49 -6.87 -25.85
C VAL A 218 -0.58 -5.70 -25.52
N VAL A 219 -0.81 -4.57 -26.15
CA VAL A 219 -0.07 -3.33 -25.88
C VAL A 219 -0.76 -2.62 -24.71
N SER A 220 0.00 -2.26 -23.68
CA SER A 220 -0.46 -1.43 -22.57
C SER A 220 0.51 -0.28 -22.33
N GLY A 221 -0.01 0.89 -22.00
CA GLY A 221 0.78 2.05 -21.66
C GLY A 221 0.26 2.70 -20.39
N ARG A 222 1.14 3.31 -19.61
CA ARG A 222 0.77 4.12 -18.45
C ARG A 222 1.59 5.38 -18.40
N GLU A 223 1.02 6.43 -17.89
CA GLU A 223 1.76 7.64 -17.55
C GLU A 223 2.62 7.39 -16.30
N LYS A 224 3.81 7.99 -16.23
CA LYS A 224 4.66 7.93 -15.05
C LYS A 224 4.06 8.71 -13.90
N THR A 225 4.20 8.17 -12.67
CA THR A 225 3.77 8.87 -11.46
C THR A 225 4.66 10.08 -11.17
N PRO A 226 4.16 11.14 -10.54
CA PRO A 226 4.94 12.32 -10.16
C PRO A 226 6.22 11.96 -9.38
N TYR A 227 6.13 11.03 -8.44
CA TYR A 227 7.30 10.55 -7.70
C TYR A 227 8.35 9.89 -8.60
N SER A 228 7.95 9.05 -9.55
CA SER A 228 8.90 8.40 -10.45
C SER A 228 9.58 9.39 -11.41
N ILE A 229 8.89 10.47 -11.78
CA ILE A 229 9.46 11.58 -12.56
C ILE A 229 10.48 12.33 -11.71
N TRP A 230 10.09 12.75 -10.51
CA TRP A 230 10.98 13.46 -9.57
C TRP A 230 12.25 12.65 -9.27
N ARG A 231 12.11 11.37 -8.93
CA ARG A 231 13.24 10.48 -8.68
C ARG A 231 14.18 10.42 -9.88
N LYS A 232 13.65 10.37 -11.11
CA LYS A 232 14.46 10.38 -12.33
C LYS A 232 15.16 11.72 -12.56
N MET A 233 14.50 12.85 -12.27
CA MET A 233 15.12 14.18 -12.28
C MET A 233 16.31 14.23 -11.33
N GLN A 234 16.15 13.74 -10.11
CA GLN A 234 17.23 13.69 -9.12
C GLN A 234 18.39 12.80 -9.56
N GLN A 235 18.10 11.58 -10.05
CA GLN A 235 19.13 10.64 -10.49
C GLN A 235 19.94 11.13 -11.71
N LYS A 236 19.30 11.86 -12.62
CA LYS A 236 19.95 12.37 -13.84
C LYS A 236 20.45 13.82 -13.70
N ASN A 237 20.17 14.46 -12.58
CA ASN A 237 20.38 15.90 -12.38
C ASN A 237 19.80 16.73 -13.55
N ALA A 238 18.58 16.39 -13.98
CA ALA A 238 17.91 16.93 -15.16
C ALA A 238 16.62 17.66 -14.78
N SER A 239 16.27 18.70 -15.54
CA SER A 239 14.97 19.36 -15.40
C SER A 239 13.85 18.49 -15.97
N PHE A 240 12.59 18.84 -15.64
CA PHE A 240 11.41 18.15 -16.17
C PHE A 240 11.37 18.15 -17.70
N GLU A 241 11.76 19.27 -18.33
CA GLU A 241 11.75 19.47 -19.79
C GLU A 241 12.80 18.61 -20.51
N GLN A 242 13.85 18.21 -19.82
CA GLN A 242 14.91 17.36 -20.35
C GLN A 242 14.57 15.86 -20.32
N LEU A 243 13.44 15.50 -19.69
CA LEU A 243 12.99 14.11 -19.65
C LEU A 243 12.15 13.79 -20.89
N SER A 244 12.71 12.99 -21.80
CA SER A 244 12.05 12.58 -23.06
C SER A 244 10.95 11.52 -22.90
N ASP A 245 10.87 10.85 -21.73
CA ASP A 245 10.05 9.66 -21.53
C ASP A 245 8.93 9.83 -20.47
N ILE A 246 8.45 11.05 -20.28
CA ILE A 246 7.38 11.37 -19.32
C ILE A 246 6.04 10.79 -19.77
N LYS A 247 5.76 10.85 -21.09
CA LYS A 247 4.50 10.41 -21.71
C LYS A 247 4.53 8.96 -22.21
N ILE A 248 5.69 8.32 -22.26
CA ILE A 248 5.82 6.97 -22.80
C ILE A 248 5.75 6.00 -21.62
N GLY A 249 4.58 5.45 -21.38
CA GLY A 249 4.41 4.30 -20.54
C GLY A 249 5.16 3.10 -21.11
N ARG A 250 5.45 2.14 -20.25
CA ARG A 250 6.06 0.88 -20.61
C ARG A 250 5.09 0.10 -21.50
N ALA A 251 5.38 -0.05 -22.78
CA ALA A 251 4.69 -1.03 -23.61
C ALA A 251 5.17 -2.42 -23.17
N SER A 252 4.28 -3.26 -22.68
CA SER A 252 4.58 -4.66 -22.37
C SER A 252 3.79 -5.55 -23.32
N CYS A 253 4.49 -6.34 -24.12
CA CYS A 253 3.89 -7.42 -24.85
C CYS A 253 3.68 -8.59 -23.88
N ARG A 254 2.45 -9.06 -23.72
CA ARG A 254 2.15 -10.34 -23.06
C ARG A 254 1.68 -11.30 -24.15
N GLU A 255 2.40 -12.40 -24.34
CA GLU A 255 1.85 -13.55 -25.02
C GLU A 255 0.63 -14.06 -24.23
N ARG A 256 -0.46 -14.37 -24.95
CA ARG A 256 -1.65 -14.98 -24.38
C ARG A 256 -1.47 -16.45 -24.19
#